data_4285072529ce24cfc4de583a9f259104
#
_entry.id   4285072529ce24cfc4de583a9f259104
#
_cell.length_a   1.000
_cell.length_b   1.000
_cell.length_c   1.000
_cell.angle_alpha   90.00
_cell.angle_beta   90.00
_cell.angle_gamma   90.00
#
_symmetry.space_group_name_H-M   'P 1'
#
loop_
_entity.id
_entity.type
_entity.pdbx_description
1 polymer ?
#
loop_
_entity_poly.entity_id
_entity_poly.type
_entity_poly.pdbx_seq_one_letter_code
_entity_poly.pdbx_strand_id
1 'polypeptide(L)'
;VELTTTPNSGLVEVEASALNENYFTVCFFDGNDSTIVTTTTGEASYNYSDSGSHNIRVRAHLDHQNYTEWNGVAEININSSGISNVGYTTPLSYPNYSLVWQDEFNGSSLSSDWIYEIGTGSWGWGNNELQYYRQDNTSVENGYLIITAKQQNFGGSNYTSSRLKTQGRQFFTYGRIDIRAKLPYGKGIWPALWMLGESFSSVGWPSCGEIDIMEMIGGNGYNDRTVHGTVHWNENGHAMYGGSNSLPSGRFHDEFHVFSIIWDQNSIRWLRDDIQYHTINISGSNLSAFQENFFFIFNVAVGGNWPGSPDNTTVFPQRMVVDYVRVFQ
;
A
#
# COMPACT_ATOMS: atom_id res chain seq x y z
N VAL A 1 -21.42 -23.76 -14.62
CA VAL A 1 -20.35 -23.52 -13.64
C VAL A 1 -19.60 -22.27 -14.06
N GLU A 2 -19.43 -21.35 -13.14
CA GLU A 2 -18.63 -20.14 -13.29
C GLU A 2 -17.38 -20.25 -12.40
N LEU A 3 -16.23 -19.85 -12.91
CA LEU A 3 -14.97 -19.78 -12.17
C LEU A 3 -14.53 -18.32 -12.11
N THR A 4 -14.27 -17.82 -10.92
CA THR A 4 -13.68 -16.50 -10.68
C THR A 4 -12.32 -16.67 -10.03
N THR A 5 -11.28 -16.06 -10.61
CA THR A 5 -9.94 -15.99 -10.04
C THR A 5 -9.63 -14.57 -9.60
N THR A 6 -9.11 -14.42 -8.40
CA THR A 6 -8.65 -13.12 -7.91
C THR A 6 -7.25 -12.84 -8.46
N PRO A 7 -7.02 -11.76 -9.22
CA PRO A 7 -5.71 -11.43 -9.76
C PRO A 7 -4.63 -11.36 -8.67
N ASN A 8 -3.42 -11.89 -8.97
CA ASN A 8 -2.27 -11.95 -8.07
C ASN A 8 -2.52 -12.64 -6.72
N SER A 9 -3.55 -13.48 -6.67
CA SER A 9 -3.94 -14.27 -5.51
C SER A 9 -4.12 -15.73 -5.93
N GLY A 10 -3.95 -16.65 -4.99
CA GLY A 10 -4.27 -18.06 -5.21
C GLY A 10 -5.76 -18.38 -5.13
N LEU A 11 -6.61 -17.40 -4.80
CA LEU A 11 -8.01 -17.64 -4.53
C LEU A 11 -8.79 -17.92 -5.83
N VAL A 12 -9.49 -19.06 -5.83
CA VAL A 12 -10.48 -19.43 -6.83
C VAL A 12 -11.82 -19.60 -6.14
N GLU A 13 -12.84 -18.99 -6.70
CA GLU A 13 -14.23 -19.14 -6.29
C GLU A 13 -14.98 -19.85 -7.42
N VAL A 14 -15.81 -20.81 -7.04
CA VAL A 14 -16.62 -21.61 -7.94
C VAL A 14 -18.08 -21.39 -7.60
N GLU A 15 -18.88 -21.01 -8.60
CA GLU A 15 -20.32 -20.99 -8.52
C GLU A 15 -20.90 -22.03 -9.50
N ALA A 16 -21.63 -23.00 -8.99
CA ALA A 16 -22.24 -24.08 -9.76
C ALA A 16 -23.74 -24.12 -9.57
N SER A 17 -24.46 -24.35 -10.65
CA SER A 17 -25.91 -24.63 -10.62
C SER A 17 -26.28 -25.77 -11.55
N ALA A 18 -27.26 -26.58 -11.19
CA ALA A 18 -27.80 -27.65 -12.02
C ALA A 18 -29.31 -27.81 -11.74
N LEU A 19 -29.99 -28.64 -12.51
CA LEU A 19 -31.40 -28.96 -12.28
C LEU A 19 -31.51 -30.29 -11.54
N ASN A 20 -32.31 -30.32 -10.46
CA ASN A 20 -32.64 -31.53 -9.67
C ASN A 20 -31.42 -32.12 -8.91
N GLU A 21 -30.42 -31.29 -8.61
CA GLU A 21 -29.28 -31.65 -7.75
C GLU A 21 -29.68 -31.65 -6.26
N ASN A 22 -29.06 -32.52 -5.48
CA ASN A 22 -29.15 -32.52 -4.03
C ASN A 22 -27.93 -31.86 -3.38
N TYR A 23 -26.77 -32.02 -4.00
CA TYR A 23 -25.53 -31.39 -3.55
C TYR A 23 -24.49 -31.35 -4.68
N PHE A 24 -23.41 -30.55 -4.45
CA PHE A 24 -22.25 -30.48 -5.32
C PHE A 24 -21.01 -31.00 -4.61
N THR A 25 -20.09 -31.58 -5.36
CA THR A 25 -18.70 -31.76 -4.94
C THR A 25 -17.79 -31.00 -5.89
N VAL A 26 -16.94 -30.14 -5.32
CA VAL A 26 -15.94 -29.38 -6.05
C VAL A 26 -14.58 -29.92 -5.66
N CYS A 27 -13.83 -30.43 -6.63
CA CYS A 27 -12.49 -30.97 -6.43
C CYS A 27 -11.48 -29.98 -7.04
N PHE A 28 -10.63 -29.42 -6.20
CA PHE A 28 -9.50 -28.56 -6.56
C PHE A 28 -8.25 -29.43 -6.60
N PHE A 29 -7.60 -29.51 -7.75
CA PHE A 29 -6.37 -30.30 -7.93
C PHE A 29 -5.14 -29.38 -7.76
N ASP A 30 -4.25 -29.74 -6.86
CA ASP A 30 -3.02 -29.02 -6.53
C ASP A 30 -1.81 -29.99 -6.68
N GLY A 31 -1.22 -29.98 -7.88
CA GLY A 31 -0.18 -30.94 -8.22
C GLY A 31 -0.68 -32.40 -8.15
N ASN A 32 -0.12 -33.17 -7.24
CA ASN A 32 -0.51 -34.58 -6.99
C ASN A 32 -1.59 -34.72 -5.92
N ASP A 33 -1.93 -33.61 -5.24
CA ASP A 33 -2.94 -33.57 -4.19
C ASP A 33 -4.28 -33.03 -4.72
N SER A 34 -5.32 -33.24 -3.95
CA SER A 34 -6.64 -32.66 -4.26
C SER A 34 -7.46 -32.41 -3.00
N THR A 35 -8.17 -31.29 -3.01
CA THR A 35 -9.12 -30.93 -1.95
C THR A 35 -10.53 -31.01 -2.50
N ILE A 36 -11.43 -31.70 -1.78
CA ILE A 36 -12.85 -31.83 -2.16
C ILE A 36 -13.70 -31.05 -1.17
N VAL A 37 -14.47 -30.11 -1.69
CA VAL A 37 -15.50 -29.37 -0.95
C VAL A 37 -16.86 -29.91 -1.35
N THR A 38 -17.69 -30.25 -0.37
CA THR A 38 -19.10 -30.64 -0.57
C THR A 38 -19.99 -29.50 -0.13
N THR A 39 -20.89 -29.04 -1.00
CA THR A 39 -21.79 -27.92 -0.75
C THR A 39 -23.18 -28.19 -1.32
N THR A 40 -24.21 -27.59 -0.72
CA THR A 40 -25.60 -27.61 -1.21
C THR A 40 -25.98 -26.31 -1.92
N THR A 41 -25.16 -25.25 -1.80
CA THR A 41 -25.37 -23.96 -2.49
C THR A 41 -24.72 -23.91 -3.86
N GLY A 42 -23.79 -24.83 -4.15
CA GLY A 42 -22.95 -24.77 -5.35
C GLY A 42 -21.74 -23.85 -5.24
N GLU A 43 -21.57 -23.17 -4.11
CA GLU A 43 -20.44 -22.27 -3.85
C GLU A 43 -19.30 -23.01 -3.18
N ALA A 44 -18.09 -22.84 -3.67
CA ALA A 44 -16.86 -23.38 -3.08
C ALA A 44 -15.69 -22.48 -3.41
N SER A 45 -14.68 -22.45 -2.54
CA SER A 45 -13.44 -21.72 -2.78
C SER A 45 -12.23 -22.52 -2.35
N TYR A 46 -11.09 -22.23 -2.99
CA TYR A 46 -9.78 -22.81 -2.66
C TYR A 46 -8.70 -21.77 -2.91
N ASN A 47 -7.64 -21.81 -2.10
CA ASN A 47 -6.51 -20.91 -2.23
C ASN A 47 -5.25 -21.72 -2.58
N TYR A 48 -4.82 -21.66 -3.85
CA TYR A 48 -3.60 -22.27 -4.34
C TYR A 48 -2.36 -21.54 -3.81
N SER A 49 -1.30 -22.28 -3.54
CA SER A 49 -0.01 -21.72 -3.10
C SER A 49 0.92 -21.34 -4.24
N ASP A 50 0.67 -21.87 -5.44
CA ASP A 50 1.56 -21.72 -6.60
C ASP A 50 0.80 -21.22 -7.83
N SER A 51 1.49 -20.42 -8.65
CA SER A 51 1.01 -19.99 -9.96
C SER A 51 0.99 -21.15 -10.95
N GLY A 52 0.02 -21.16 -11.84
CA GLY A 52 -0.09 -22.17 -12.89
C GLY A 52 -1.53 -22.47 -13.27
N SER A 53 -1.68 -23.46 -14.16
CA SER A 53 -2.96 -23.96 -14.60
C SER A 53 -3.40 -25.09 -13.67
N HIS A 54 -4.46 -24.89 -12.92
CA HIS A 54 -5.00 -25.86 -11.97
C HIS A 54 -6.33 -26.40 -12.44
N ASN A 55 -6.45 -27.72 -12.49
CA ASN A 55 -7.70 -28.37 -12.87
C ASN A 55 -8.73 -28.28 -11.74
N ILE A 56 -9.97 -28.05 -12.13
CA ILE A 56 -11.12 -28.05 -11.19
C ILE A 56 -12.19 -28.96 -11.77
N ARG A 57 -12.73 -29.83 -10.93
CA ARG A 57 -13.84 -30.71 -11.29
C ARG A 57 -15.05 -30.44 -10.39
N VAL A 58 -16.18 -30.20 -11.01
CA VAL A 58 -17.45 -30.01 -10.31
C VAL A 58 -18.38 -31.15 -10.66
N ARG A 59 -18.99 -31.76 -9.66
CA ARG A 59 -20.08 -32.73 -9.83
C ARG A 59 -21.34 -32.24 -9.16
N ALA A 60 -22.42 -32.23 -9.93
CA ALA A 60 -23.77 -32.01 -9.41
C ALA A 60 -24.43 -33.39 -9.20
N HIS A 61 -24.79 -33.71 -7.98
CA HIS A 61 -25.24 -35.03 -7.57
C HIS A 61 -26.73 -35.05 -7.30
N LEU A 62 -27.41 -36.01 -7.92
CA LEU A 62 -28.75 -36.46 -7.47
C LEU A 62 -28.59 -37.42 -6.27
N ASP A 63 -27.60 -38.33 -6.33
CA ASP A 63 -27.17 -39.22 -5.25
C ASP A 63 -25.66 -39.61 -5.46
N HIS A 64 -25.13 -40.53 -4.67
CA HIS A 64 -23.70 -40.93 -4.77
C HIS A 64 -23.31 -41.60 -6.10
N GLN A 65 -24.28 -42.18 -6.83
CA GLN A 65 -24.00 -42.87 -8.07
C GLN A 65 -24.45 -42.11 -9.31
N ASN A 66 -25.39 -41.21 -9.15
CA ASN A 66 -25.98 -40.41 -10.22
C ASN A 66 -25.53 -38.96 -10.13
N TYR A 67 -24.65 -38.52 -11.00
CA TYR A 67 -24.15 -37.15 -11.09
C TYR A 67 -23.85 -36.74 -12.53
N THR A 68 -23.81 -35.45 -12.76
CA THR A 68 -23.21 -34.84 -13.96
C THR A 68 -21.88 -34.21 -13.58
N GLU A 69 -20.91 -34.23 -14.48
CA GLU A 69 -19.55 -33.74 -14.24
C GLU A 69 -19.19 -32.61 -15.20
N TRP A 70 -18.55 -31.58 -14.65
CA TRP A 70 -17.93 -30.50 -15.39
C TRP A 70 -16.46 -30.43 -14.99
N ASN A 71 -15.57 -30.18 -15.97
CA ASN A 71 -14.14 -30.00 -15.77
C ASN A 71 -13.71 -28.67 -16.39
N GLY A 72 -12.93 -27.90 -15.66
CA GLY A 72 -12.34 -26.64 -16.09
C GLY A 72 -10.94 -26.45 -15.57
N VAL A 73 -10.34 -25.34 -15.98
CA VAL A 73 -8.99 -24.95 -15.58
C VAL A 73 -9.06 -23.54 -15.01
N ALA A 74 -8.48 -23.35 -13.84
CA ALA A 74 -8.23 -22.03 -13.28
C ALA A 74 -6.77 -21.65 -13.58
N GLU A 75 -6.58 -20.52 -14.24
CA GLU A 75 -5.26 -19.91 -14.41
C GLU A 75 -4.94 -19.06 -13.19
N ILE A 76 -4.04 -19.56 -12.36
CA ILE A 76 -3.60 -18.91 -11.13
C ILE A 76 -2.31 -18.15 -11.41
N ASN A 77 -2.33 -16.87 -11.10
CA ASN A 77 -1.15 -16.02 -11.15
C ASN A 77 -0.92 -15.41 -9.77
N ILE A 78 -0.13 -16.10 -8.95
CA ILE A 78 0.34 -15.60 -7.66
C ILE A 78 1.67 -14.90 -7.94
N ASN A 79 1.81 -13.67 -7.48
CA ASN A 79 3.11 -13.06 -7.59
C ASN A 79 4.12 -13.83 -6.70
N SER A 80 5.32 -14.08 -7.23
CA SER A 80 6.37 -14.86 -6.56
C SER A 80 6.87 -14.23 -5.23
N SER A 81 6.42 -13.01 -4.90
CA SER A 81 6.71 -12.34 -3.64
C SER A 81 5.89 -12.88 -2.46
N GLY A 82 4.85 -13.70 -2.71
CA GLY A 82 3.89 -14.15 -1.70
C GLY A 82 3.01 -13.00 -1.15
N ILE A 83 2.97 -11.86 -1.84
CA ILE A 83 2.17 -10.70 -1.45
C ILE A 83 0.77 -10.83 -2.03
N SER A 84 -0.22 -11.05 -1.17
CA SER A 84 -1.62 -11.03 -1.57
C SER A 84 -2.03 -9.64 -2.04
N ASN A 85 -2.71 -9.54 -3.20
CA ASN A 85 -3.20 -8.29 -3.77
C ASN A 85 -4.61 -7.89 -3.26
N VAL A 86 -5.13 -8.57 -2.27
CA VAL A 86 -6.43 -8.25 -1.65
C VAL A 86 -6.41 -6.83 -1.08
N GLY A 87 -7.52 -6.13 -1.20
CA GLY A 87 -7.73 -4.79 -0.66
C GLY A 87 -8.36 -3.82 -1.67
N TYR A 88 -8.55 -2.59 -1.24
CA TYR A 88 -9.18 -1.55 -2.05
C TYR A 88 -8.31 -1.15 -3.24
N THR A 89 -8.95 -0.75 -4.35
CA THR A 89 -8.29 -0.24 -5.55
C THR A 89 -9.08 0.92 -6.15
N THR A 90 -8.41 1.80 -6.88
CA THR A 90 -9.02 2.94 -7.55
C THR A 90 -8.93 2.82 -9.08
N PRO A 91 -9.88 3.41 -9.84
CA PRO A 91 -9.87 3.35 -11.29
C PRO A 91 -8.69 4.14 -11.89
N LEU A 92 -8.41 3.87 -13.17
CA LEU A 92 -7.42 4.61 -13.96
C LEU A 92 -7.95 5.93 -14.57
N SER A 93 -9.19 6.30 -14.27
CA SER A 93 -9.80 7.53 -14.79
C SER A 93 -10.86 8.07 -13.84
N TYR A 94 -10.94 9.38 -13.76
CA TYR A 94 -11.98 10.10 -13.04
C TYR A 94 -12.61 11.16 -13.92
N PRO A 95 -13.92 11.47 -13.78
CA PRO A 95 -14.54 12.59 -14.48
C PRO A 95 -13.79 13.90 -14.19
N ASN A 96 -13.51 14.67 -15.25
CA ASN A 96 -12.79 15.95 -15.18
C ASN A 96 -11.33 15.90 -14.75
N TYR A 97 -10.72 14.73 -14.72
CA TYR A 97 -9.29 14.53 -14.49
C TYR A 97 -8.65 13.75 -15.63
N SER A 98 -7.41 14.06 -15.94
CA SER A 98 -6.55 13.27 -16.81
C SER A 98 -5.43 12.65 -15.99
N LEU A 99 -5.09 11.39 -16.21
CA LEU A 99 -3.92 10.77 -15.64
C LEU A 99 -2.67 11.41 -16.25
N VAL A 100 -1.90 12.16 -15.45
CA VAL A 100 -0.72 12.91 -15.93
C VAL A 100 0.59 12.22 -15.60
N TRP A 101 0.61 11.40 -14.56
CA TRP A 101 1.77 10.60 -14.19
C TRP A 101 1.34 9.40 -13.34
N GLN A 102 2.07 8.31 -13.51
CA GLN A 102 1.92 7.11 -12.68
C GLN A 102 3.21 6.32 -12.60
N ASP A 103 3.38 5.58 -11.51
CA ASP A 103 4.30 4.45 -11.42
C ASP A 103 3.54 3.24 -10.86
N GLU A 104 3.42 2.21 -11.69
CA GLU A 104 2.75 0.92 -11.36
C GLU A 104 3.80 -0.14 -10.97
N PHE A 105 5.06 0.24 -10.84
CA PHE A 105 6.20 -0.59 -10.45
C PHE A 105 6.32 -1.94 -11.22
N ASN A 106 5.87 -1.96 -12.47
CA ASN A 106 5.87 -3.16 -13.33
C ASN A 106 7.26 -3.62 -13.80
N GLY A 107 8.31 -2.87 -13.47
CA GLY A 107 9.69 -3.19 -13.81
C GLY A 107 10.35 -4.17 -12.83
N SER A 108 11.65 -4.38 -13.04
CA SER A 108 12.53 -5.10 -12.10
C SER A 108 13.44 -4.16 -11.29
N SER A 109 13.27 -2.86 -11.46
CA SER A 109 14.00 -1.79 -10.76
C SER A 109 13.17 -0.52 -10.76
N LEU A 110 13.50 0.41 -9.87
CA LEU A 110 12.90 1.75 -9.89
C LEU A 110 13.10 2.44 -11.23
N SER A 111 12.10 3.19 -11.67
CA SER A 111 12.22 4.09 -12.81
C SER A 111 13.21 5.23 -12.50
N SER A 112 13.63 5.96 -13.53
CA SER A 112 14.54 7.12 -13.38
C SER A 112 13.90 8.31 -12.67
N ASP A 113 12.61 8.24 -12.39
CA ASP A 113 11.86 9.27 -11.66
C ASP A 113 12.16 9.26 -10.15
N TRP A 114 12.72 8.15 -9.65
CA TRP A 114 13.06 8.00 -8.24
C TRP A 114 14.56 8.09 -8.00
N ILE A 115 14.93 8.74 -6.89
CA ILE A 115 16.30 8.78 -6.36
C ILE A 115 16.29 8.39 -4.89
N TYR A 116 17.39 7.74 -4.48
CA TYR A 116 17.59 7.33 -3.08
C TYR A 116 18.16 8.47 -2.25
N GLU A 117 17.68 8.59 -1.03
CA GLU A 117 18.37 9.30 0.03
C GLU A 117 19.12 8.30 0.92
N ILE A 118 20.42 8.51 1.11
CA ILE A 118 21.32 7.54 1.76
C ILE A 118 21.87 8.12 3.06
N GLY A 119 21.98 7.29 4.08
CA GLY A 119 22.60 7.67 5.35
C GLY A 119 21.60 7.86 6.48
N THR A 120 22.05 8.57 7.51
CA THR A 120 21.28 8.85 8.72
C THR A 120 20.69 10.27 8.76
N GLY A 121 20.95 11.06 7.71
CA GLY A 121 20.58 12.47 7.69
C GLY A 121 21.20 13.28 8.85
N SER A 122 20.82 14.55 8.94
CA SER A 122 21.17 15.37 10.10
C SER A 122 20.19 15.09 11.23
N TRP A 123 20.72 14.76 12.42
CA TRP A 123 19.92 14.50 13.62
C TRP A 123 18.84 13.40 13.42
N GLY A 124 19.20 12.29 12.71
CA GLY A 124 18.24 11.24 12.37
C GLY A 124 17.08 11.81 11.57
N TRP A 125 17.39 12.46 10.44
CA TRP A 125 16.42 13.13 9.55
C TRP A 125 15.54 14.19 10.25
N GLY A 126 16.07 14.82 11.33
CA GLY A 126 15.37 15.80 12.14
C GLY A 126 14.49 15.21 13.25
N ASN A 127 14.33 13.90 13.31
CA ASN A 127 13.36 13.19 14.17
C ASN A 127 14.02 12.22 15.16
N ASN A 128 15.37 12.19 15.25
CA ASN A 128 16.10 11.16 16.01
C ASN A 128 15.79 9.72 15.54
N GLU A 129 15.55 9.54 14.26
CA GLU A 129 15.35 8.23 13.64
C GLU A 129 16.61 7.37 13.75
N LEU A 130 16.45 6.06 13.88
CA LEU A 130 17.55 5.14 14.25
C LEU A 130 18.17 4.40 13.08
N GLN A 131 17.51 4.36 11.91
CA GLN A 131 17.94 3.60 10.74
C GLN A 131 19.02 4.35 9.93
N TYR A 132 19.80 3.57 9.21
CA TYR A 132 20.58 4.02 8.06
C TYR A 132 19.79 3.72 6.79
N TYR A 133 19.44 4.72 5.98
CA TYR A 133 18.78 4.51 4.70
C TYR A 133 19.73 4.03 3.63
N ARG A 134 19.37 2.98 2.90
CA ARG A 134 20.17 2.30 1.87
C ARG A 134 19.31 1.89 0.69
N GLN A 135 19.93 1.86 -0.50
CA GLN A 135 19.34 1.32 -1.71
C GLN A 135 18.96 -0.16 -1.57
N ASP A 136 19.81 -1.00 -0.93
CA ASP A 136 19.60 -2.43 -0.77
C ASP A 136 18.37 -2.81 0.09
N ASN A 137 17.70 -1.83 0.66
CA ASN A 137 16.45 -2.00 1.39
C ASN A 137 15.21 -1.75 0.53
N THR A 138 15.42 -1.54 -0.79
CA THR A 138 14.34 -1.40 -1.78
C THR A 138 14.42 -2.51 -2.79
N SER A 139 13.29 -3.11 -3.15
CA SER A 139 13.12 -3.92 -4.35
C SER A 139 11.93 -3.44 -5.16
N VAL A 140 11.97 -3.68 -6.47
CA VAL A 140 10.82 -3.59 -7.37
C VAL A 140 10.67 -4.97 -7.98
N GLU A 141 9.59 -5.63 -7.65
CA GLU A 141 9.33 -7.00 -8.07
C GLU A 141 7.83 -7.29 -8.12
N ASN A 142 7.41 -8.02 -9.12
CA ASN A 142 6.03 -8.49 -9.27
C ASN A 142 4.97 -7.37 -9.25
N GLY A 143 5.29 -6.19 -9.80
CA GLY A 143 4.38 -5.06 -9.83
C GLY A 143 4.33 -4.26 -8.52
N TYR A 144 5.31 -4.42 -7.64
CA TYR A 144 5.35 -3.70 -6.37
C TYR A 144 6.68 -3.02 -6.12
N LEU A 145 6.62 -1.82 -5.56
CA LEU A 145 7.74 -1.23 -4.81
C LEU A 145 7.69 -1.75 -3.37
N ILE A 146 8.79 -2.32 -2.89
CA ILE A 146 8.91 -2.83 -1.53
C ILE A 146 10.04 -2.09 -0.80
N ILE A 147 9.70 -1.40 0.28
CA ILE A 147 10.66 -0.79 1.21
C ILE A 147 10.74 -1.67 2.46
N THR A 148 11.93 -2.20 2.75
CA THR A 148 12.15 -3.14 3.84
C THR A 148 12.97 -2.51 4.97
N ALA A 149 12.36 -2.34 6.14
CA ALA A 149 13.06 -2.01 7.37
C ALA A 149 13.61 -3.30 8.01
N LYS A 150 14.89 -3.30 8.36
CA LYS A 150 15.60 -4.47 8.91
C LYS A 150 16.30 -4.12 10.22
N GLN A 151 16.35 -5.05 11.16
CA GLN A 151 17.29 -5.01 12.27
C GLN A 151 18.65 -5.52 11.75
N GLN A 152 19.51 -4.59 11.37
CA GLN A 152 20.78 -4.87 10.71
C GLN A 152 21.78 -3.77 11.05
N ASN A 153 22.95 -4.15 11.53
CA ASN A 153 24.02 -3.20 11.82
C ASN A 153 24.65 -2.71 10.51
N PHE A 154 24.64 -1.42 10.28
CA PHE A 154 25.28 -0.78 9.14
C PHE A 154 25.56 0.71 9.42
N GLY A 155 26.78 1.16 9.10
CA GLY A 155 27.16 2.58 9.18
C GLY A 155 27.02 3.22 10.57
N GLY A 156 27.11 2.41 11.63
CA GLY A 156 26.91 2.86 13.02
C GLY A 156 25.46 2.81 13.53
N SER A 157 24.51 2.46 12.66
CA SER A 157 23.09 2.24 13.01
C SER A 157 22.80 0.75 13.26
N ASN A 158 21.83 0.45 14.12
CA ASN A 158 21.38 -0.91 14.39
C ASN A 158 20.21 -1.35 13.47
N TYR A 159 19.70 -0.44 12.66
CA TYR A 159 18.61 -0.65 11.73
C TYR A 159 18.97 -0.09 10.35
N THR A 160 18.43 -0.72 9.32
CA THR A 160 18.49 -0.23 7.94
C THR A 160 17.10 -0.14 7.36
N SER A 161 16.88 0.78 6.45
CA SER A 161 15.64 0.96 5.69
C SER A 161 15.92 1.66 4.36
N SER A 162 14.89 2.15 3.68
CA SER A 162 15.04 2.96 2.48
C SER A 162 14.15 4.19 2.50
N ARG A 163 14.63 5.24 1.82
CA ARG A 163 13.93 6.49 1.56
C ARG A 163 14.15 6.90 0.12
N LEU A 164 13.07 7.14 -0.58
CA LEU A 164 13.00 7.43 -2.00
C LEU A 164 12.34 8.77 -2.20
N LYS A 165 12.76 9.52 -3.22
CA LYS A 165 12.11 10.79 -3.59
C LYS A 165 12.09 11.01 -5.09
N THR A 166 11.15 11.84 -5.56
CA THR A 166 11.08 12.28 -6.96
C THR A 166 11.64 13.69 -7.18
N GLN A 167 12.34 14.27 -6.21
CA GLN A 167 12.91 15.62 -6.28
C GLN A 167 13.78 15.84 -7.52
N GLY A 168 13.48 16.91 -8.28
CA GLY A 168 14.19 17.23 -9.52
C GLY A 168 13.88 16.29 -10.70
N ARG A 169 12.87 15.42 -10.55
CA ARG A 169 12.40 14.46 -11.56
C ARG A 169 10.92 14.66 -11.87
N GLN A 170 10.08 14.49 -10.85
CA GLN A 170 8.63 14.66 -10.94
C GLN A 170 8.14 15.54 -9.81
N PHE A 171 7.27 16.49 -10.13
CA PHE A 171 6.64 17.38 -9.17
C PHE A 171 5.27 17.80 -9.69
N PHE A 172 4.37 18.10 -8.77
CA PHE A 172 2.96 18.36 -9.07
C PHE A 172 2.44 19.49 -8.21
N THR A 173 1.50 20.25 -8.75
CA THR A 173 0.68 21.22 -8.01
C THR A 173 -0.76 20.88 -8.29
N TYR A 174 -1.56 20.62 -7.24
CA TYR A 174 -2.97 20.24 -7.32
C TYR A 174 -3.22 18.86 -7.97
N GLY A 175 -4.50 18.49 -7.98
CA GLY A 175 -4.99 17.27 -8.58
C GLY A 175 -5.46 16.25 -7.55
N ARG A 176 -5.79 15.07 -8.04
CA ARG A 176 -6.02 13.88 -7.21
C ARG A 176 -4.77 13.01 -7.27
N ILE A 177 -4.32 12.57 -6.10
CA ILE A 177 -3.20 11.63 -5.96
C ILE A 177 -3.73 10.40 -5.25
N ASP A 178 -3.54 9.23 -5.85
CA ASP A 178 -3.90 7.94 -5.27
C ASP A 178 -2.64 7.09 -5.08
N ILE A 179 -2.41 6.60 -3.88
CA ILE A 179 -1.31 5.69 -3.55
C ILE A 179 -1.89 4.44 -2.91
N ARG A 180 -1.73 3.29 -3.58
CA ARG A 180 -2.18 2.00 -3.05
C ARG A 180 -1.02 1.32 -2.35
N ALA A 181 -1.17 1.08 -1.05
CA ALA A 181 -0.11 0.49 -0.27
C ALA A 181 -0.64 -0.43 0.83
N LYS A 182 0.23 -1.38 1.21
CA LYS A 182 0.11 -2.24 2.39
C LYS A 182 1.22 -1.85 3.35
N LEU A 183 0.87 -1.54 4.61
CA LEU A 183 1.80 -0.91 5.54
C LEU A 183 2.50 -1.93 6.45
N PRO A 184 3.73 -1.64 6.91
CA PRO A 184 4.38 -2.39 7.98
C PRO A 184 3.66 -2.14 9.32
N TYR A 185 3.99 -2.90 10.35
CA TYR A 185 3.42 -2.76 11.69
C TYR A 185 4.48 -2.96 12.78
N GLY A 186 4.10 -2.65 14.01
CA GLY A 186 4.92 -2.89 15.19
C GLY A 186 5.55 -1.64 15.78
N LYS A 187 5.85 -1.69 17.07
CA LYS A 187 6.39 -0.58 17.84
C LYS A 187 7.65 0.01 17.21
N GLY A 188 7.67 1.34 17.07
CA GLY A 188 8.81 2.07 16.52
C GLY A 188 8.95 1.97 14.99
N ILE A 189 7.96 1.43 14.26
CA ILE A 189 7.92 1.42 12.80
C ILE A 189 7.09 2.61 12.33
N TRP A 190 7.63 3.39 11.39
CA TRP A 190 7.03 4.65 10.93
C TRP A 190 7.08 4.74 9.39
N PRO A 191 6.12 4.14 8.68
CA PRO A 191 5.96 4.34 7.25
C PRO A 191 5.38 5.71 6.95
N ALA A 192 5.83 6.33 5.85
CA ALA A 192 5.31 7.58 5.33
C ALA A 192 5.25 7.58 3.79
N LEU A 193 4.14 8.09 3.28
CA LEU A 193 3.89 8.43 1.88
C LEU A 193 3.52 9.92 1.87
N TRP A 194 4.44 10.77 1.44
CA TRP A 194 4.34 12.21 1.66
C TRP A 194 4.98 13.02 0.55
N MET A 195 4.80 14.31 0.60
CA MET A 195 5.31 15.27 -0.36
C MET A 195 5.99 16.45 0.33
N LEU A 196 7.06 16.95 -0.29
CA LEU A 196 7.77 18.13 0.17
C LEU A 196 7.82 19.18 -0.95
N GLY A 197 7.70 20.46 -0.59
CA GLY A 197 7.74 21.55 -1.55
C GLY A 197 9.05 21.60 -2.33
N GLU A 198 8.98 21.79 -3.64
CA GLU A 198 10.14 21.85 -4.55
C GLU A 198 11.14 22.94 -4.12
N SER A 199 10.63 24.02 -3.51
CA SER A 199 11.43 25.12 -2.99
C SER A 199 12.30 24.76 -1.76
N PHE A 200 12.24 23.53 -1.25
CA PHE A 200 12.96 23.05 -0.07
C PHE A 200 14.46 23.43 -0.11
N SER A 201 15.11 23.26 -1.26
CA SER A 201 16.54 23.53 -1.40
C SER A 201 16.90 25.01 -1.26
N SER A 202 15.93 25.93 -1.44
CA SER A 202 16.14 27.38 -1.38
C SER A 202 15.62 28.02 -0.10
N VAL A 203 14.45 27.60 0.40
CA VAL A 203 13.81 28.23 1.56
C VAL A 203 13.85 27.36 2.82
N GLY A 204 14.14 26.06 2.68
CA GLY A 204 14.21 25.09 3.77
C GLY A 204 12.81 24.74 4.34
N TRP A 205 12.82 23.78 5.25
CA TRP A 205 11.66 23.35 6.01
C TRP A 205 11.49 24.25 7.28
N PRO A 206 10.26 24.62 7.69
CA PRO A 206 8.97 24.24 7.10
C PRO A 206 8.46 25.23 6.04
N SER A 207 9.26 26.19 5.61
CA SER A 207 8.83 27.25 4.68
C SER A 207 8.46 26.74 3.29
N CYS A 208 9.04 25.60 2.85
CA CYS A 208 8.70 24.97 1.57
C CYS A 208 7.32 24.32 1.56
N GLY A 209 6.71 24.07 2.73
CA GLY A 209 5.52 23.25 2.87
C GLY A 209 5.78 21.76 2.83
N GLU A 210 4.96 20.97 3.54
CA GLU A 210 4.96 19.51 3.57
C GLU A 210 3.52 19.02 3.59
N ILE A 211 3.22 17.96 2.82
CA ILE A 211 1.91 17.31 2.75
C ILE A 211 2.12 15.82 3.03
N ASP A 212 1.69 15.36 4.20
CA ASP A 212 1.71 13.95 4.55
C ASP A 212 0.40 13.33 4.06
N ILE A 213 0.48 12.56 2.98
CA ILE A 213 -0.68 11.86 2.41
C ILE A 213 -1.07 10.72 3.37
N MET A 214 -0.08 10.01 3.89
CA MET A 214 -0.24 8.95 4.88
C MET A 214 1.01 8.81 5.73
N GLU A 215 0.82 8.88 7.04
CA GLU A 215 1.77 8.44 8.04
C GLU A 215 1.13 7.47 9.01
N MET A 216 1.90 6.53 9.54
CA MET A 216 1.46 5.65 10.62
C MET A 216 2.60 5.43 11.61
N ILE A 217 2.30 5.47 12.91
CA ILE A 217 3.23 5.00 13.93
C ILE A 217 2.79 3.62 14.40
N GLY A 218 3.64 2.60 14.21
CA GLY A 218 3.31 1.23 14.61
C GLY A 218 3.32 1.01 16.12
N GLY A 219 2.57 0.02 16.55
CA GLY A 219 2.55 -0.49 17.93
C GLY A 219 1.15 -0.60 18.55
N ASN A 220 1.03 -1.43 19.58
CA ASN A 220 -0.14 -1.70 20.44
C ASN A 220 -1.50 -2.00 19.73
N GLY A 221 -1.47 -2.46 18.49
CA GLY A 221 -2.66 -2.81 17.71
C GLY A 221 -3.56 -1.63 17.31
N TYR A 222 -3.74 -0.61 18.13
CA TYR A 222 -4.48 0.60 17.77
C TYR A 222 -3.68 1.48 16.80
N ASN A 223 -2.41 1.69 17.08
CA ASN A 223 -1.52 2.45 16.21
C ASN A 223 -1.35 1.77 14.84
N ASP A 224 -1.24 0.43 14.79
CA ASP A 224 -1.13 -0.34 13.56
C ASP A 224 -2.38 -0.27 12.65
N ARG A 225 -3.46 0.36 13.10
CA ARG A 225 -4.70 0.58 12.36
C ARG A 225 -5.13 2.04 12.25
N THR A 226 -4.23 2.98 12.60
CA THR A 226 -4.52 4.42 12.57
C THR A 226 -3.50 5.13 11.69
N VAL A 227 -3.99 5.78 10.64
CA VAL A 227 -3.20 6.63 9.74
C VAL A 227 -3.50 8.10 9.99
N HIS A 228 -2.52 8.93 9.67
CA HIS A 228 -2.55 10.37 9.83
C HIS A 228 -2.32 11.04 8.47
N GLY A 229 -3.02 12.13 8.24
CA GLY A 229 -2.78 13.06 7.13
C GLY A 229 -2.55 14.44 7.70
N THR A 230 -1.45 15.10 7.30
CA THR A 230 -0.99 16.35 7.94
C THR A 230 -0.47 17.30 6.88
N VAL A 231 -0.45 18.58 7.20
CA VAL A 231 0.34 19.60 6.50
C VAL A 231 1.22 20.35 7.50
N HIS A 232 2.42 20.73 7.04
CA HIS A 232 3.35 21.54 7.82
C HIS A 232 3.78 22.75 7.00
N TRP A 233 3.83 23.94 7.66
CA TRP A 233 4.22 25.20 7.02
C TRP A 233 4.90 26.14 8.01
N ASN A 234 5.36 27.28 7.51
CA ASN A 234 5.93 28.33 8.35
C ASN A 234 4.88 29.42 8.61
N GLU A 235 4.53 29.62 9.89
CA GLU A 235 3.70 30.72 10.36
C GLU A 235 4.34 31.34 11.61
N ASN A 236 5.38 32.15 11.42
CA ASN A 236 6.25 32.64 12.51
C ASN A 236 6.95 31.52 13.30
N GLY A 237 7.27 30.43 12.62
CA GLY A 237 7.79 29.17 13.12
C GLY A 237 7.04 27.99 12.52
N HIS A 238 7.36 26.78 12.96
CA HIS A 238 6.68 25.59 12.50
C HIS A 238 5.22 25.56 12.95
N ALA A 239 4.32 25.48 11.99
CA ALA A 239 2.89 25.26 12.18
C ALA A 239 2.48 23.93 11.48
N MET A 240 1.45 23.28 12.02
CA MET A 240 0.91 22.05 11.46
C MET A 240 -0.60 21.94 11.68
N TYR A 241 -1.26 21.21 10.80
CA TYR A 241 -2.66 20.84 10.95
C TYR A 241 -2.90 19.45 10.37
N GLY A 242 -3.47 18.54 11.16
CA GLY A 242 -3.65 17.16 10.75
C GLY A 242 -4.91 16.51 11.30
N GLY A 243 -5.25 15.38 10.68
CA GLY A 243 -6.35 14.52 11.09
C GLY A 243 -5.96 13.05 10.99
N SER A 244 -6.77 12.17 11.53
CA SER A 244 -6.50 10.73 11.52
C SER A 244 -7.73 9.91 11.15
N ASN A 245 -7.47 8.69 10.68
CA ASN A 245 -8.51 7.72 10.38
C ASN A 245 -8.05 6.32 10.84
N SER A 246 -8.94 5.59 11.51
CA SER A 246 -8.66 4.26 12.01
C SER A 246 -9.54 3.21 11.36
N LEU A 247 -8.97 2.04 11.07
CA LEU A 247 -9.74 0.87 10.71
C LEU A 247 -10.60 0.43 11.91
N PRO A 248 -11.84 -0.02 11.69
CA PRO A 248 -12.70 -0.53 12.77
C PRO A 248 -12.13 -1.83 13.38
N SER A 249 -11.43 -2.62 12.56
CA SER A 249 -10.77 -3.88 12.95
C SER A 249 -9.59 -4.15 12.02
N GLY A 250 -8.75 -5.13 12.34
CA GLY A 250 -7.58 -5.49 11.54
C GLY A 250 -6.46 -4.48 11.64
N ARG A 251 -5.54 -4.51 10.67
CA ARG A 251 -4.36 -3.64 10.56
C ARG A 251 -4.17 -3.23 9.10
N PHE A 252 -3.54 -2.10 8.86
CA PHE A 252 -3.10 -1.71 7.51
C PHE A 252 -2.04 -2.64 6.89
N HIS A 253 -1.61 -3.65 7.61
CA HIS A 253 -0.76 -4.74 7.15
C HIS A 253 -1.55 -5.88 6.49
N ASP A 254 -2.82 -6.05 6.80
CA ASP A 254 -3.57 -7.25 6.43
C ASP A 254 -3.95 -7.25 4.94
N GLU A 255 -4.27 -6.07 4.38
CA GLU A 255 -4.65 -5.88 2.98
C GLU A 255 -4.17 -4.53 2.43
N PHE A 256 -4.30 -4.33 1.11
CA PHE A 256 -4.01 -3.04 0.49
C PHE A 256 -5.11 -2.03 0.74
N HIS A 257 -4.71 -0.79 0.99
CA HIS A 257 -5.57 0.38 1.08
C HIS A 257 -5.11 1.45 0.11
N VAL A 258 -6.02 2.34 -0.31
CA VAL A 258 -5.67 3.51 -1.11
C VAL A 258 -5.69 4.75 -0.23
N PHE A 259 -4.55 5.40 -0.14
CA PHE A 259 -4.37 6.68 0.53
C PHE A 259 -4.37 7.77 -0.53
N SER A 260 -5.32 8.70 -0.43
CA SER A 260 -5.49 9.73 -1.45
C SER A 260 -5.54 11.12 -0.86
N ILE A 261 -5.10 12.09 -1.66
CA ILE A 261 -5.47 13.50 -1.49
C ILE A 261 -6.19 14.01 -2.73
N ILE A 262 -7.15 14.92 -2.50
CA ILE A 262 -7.70 15.77 -3.55
C ILE A 262 -7.32 17.19 -3.17
N TRP A 263 -6.46 17.78 -3.99
CA TRP A 263 -5.82 19.05 -3.73
C TRP A 263 -6.15 20.05 -4.83
N ASP A 264 -6.69 21.18 -4.45
CA ASP A 264 -7.00 22.30 -5.32
C ASP A 264 -6.52 23.62 -4.69
N GLN A 265 -6.68 24.75 -5.38
CA GLN A 265 -6.26 26.07 -4.89
C GLN A 265 -6.90 26.49 -3.57
N ASN A 266 -7.98 25.85 -3.13
CA ASN A 266 -8.71 26.22 -1.93
C ASN A 266 -8.53 25.24 -0.78
N SER A 267 -8.28 23.95 -1.09
CA SER A 267 -8.30 22.90 -0.08
C SER A 267 -7.42 21.70 -0.41
N ILE A 268 -7.00 21.00 0.65
CA ILE A 268 -6.49 19.64 0.57
C ILE A 268 -7.44 18.76 1.38
N ARG A 269 -7.87 17.65 0.77
CA ARG A 269 -8.79 16.67 1.37
C ARG A 269 -8.10 15.31 1.38
N TRP A 270 -8.10 14.62 2.50
CA TRP A 270 -7.53 13.28 2.66
C TRP A 270 -8.61 12.23 2.63
N LEU A 271 -8.37 11.16 1.87
CA LEU A 271 -9.28 10.03 1.75
C LEU A 271 -8.51 8.73 2.04
N ARG A 272 -9.20 7.77 2.64
CA ARG A 272 -8.78 6.38 2.72
C ARG A 272 -9.87 5.52 2.06
N ASP A 273 -9.51 4.76 1.06
CA ASP A 273 -10.44 3.92 0.29
C ASP A 273 -11.65 4.73 -0.21
N ASP A 274 -11.38 5.93 -0.80
CA ASP A 274 -12.36 6.93 -1.26
C ASP A 274 -13.26 7.55 -0.18
N ILE A 275 -13.03 7.25 1.10
CA ILE A 275 -13.75 7.86 2.21
C ILE A 275 -12.95 9.03 2.77
N GLN A 276 -13.47 10.25 2.58
CA GLN A 276 -12.83 11.44 3.11
C GLN A 276 -12.89 11.44 4.64
N TYR A 277 -11.74 11.69 5.29
CA TYR A 277 -11.66 11.76 6.75
C TYR A 277 -11.09 13.08 7.29
N HIS A 278 -10.40 13.85 6.44
CA HIS A 278 -9.80 15.12 6.86
C HIS A 278 -9.82 16.15 5.74
N THR A 279 -9.73 17.44 6.08
CA THR A 279 -9.63 18.54 5.12
C THR A 279 -9.02 19.78 5.76
N ILE A 280 -8.29 20.56 4.96
CA ILE A 280 -7.82 21.90 5.33
C ILE A 280 -8.16 22.87 4.21
N ASN A 281 -8.54 24.11 4.59
CA ASN A 281 -8.62 25.22 3.65
C ASN A 281 -7.23 25.87 3.53
N ILE A 282 -6.70 25.96 2.32
CA ILE A 282 -5.37 26.51 2.01
C ILE A 282 -5.42 27.84 1.23
N SER A 283 -6.58 28.51 1.17
CA SER A 283 -6.74 29.77 0.45
C SER A 283 -6.11 30.99 1.17
N GLY A 284 -5.68 30.81 2.43
CA GLY A 284 -5.02 31.87 3.20
C GLY A 284 -3.61 32.16 2.72
N SER A 285 -3.19 33.43 2.74
CA SER A 285 -1.86 33.86 2.30
C SER A 285 -0.71 33.24 3.11
N ASN A 286 -0.96 32.87 4.37
CA ASN A 286 -0.01 32.14 5.23
C ASN A 286 0.21 30.69 4.79
N LEU A 287 -0.63 30.16 3.90
CA LEU A 287 -0.61 28.79 3.36
C LEU A 287 -0.17 28.78 1.88
N SER A 288 0.47 29.86 1.41
CA SER A 288 0.91 30.00 0.01
C SER A 288 1.91 28.92 -0.45
N ALA A 289 2.63 28.28 0.47
CA ALA A 289 3.50 27.16 0.16
C ALA A 289 2.73 26.01 -0.55
N PHE A 290 1.45 25.83 -0.21
CA PHE A 290 0.60 24.78 -0.82
C PHE A 290 0.00 25.19 -2.17
N GLN A 291 0.44 26.28 -2.76
CA GLN A 291 0.10 26.72 -4.12
C GLN A 291 1.26 26.45 -5.10
N GLU A 292 2.34 25.83 -4.63
CA GLU A 292 3.57 25.59 -5.36
C GLU A 292 3.73 24.11 -5.72
N ASN A 293 4.83 23.75 -6.41
CA ASN A 293 5.16 22.36 -6.76
C ASN A 293 5.65 21.54 -5.56
N PHE A 294 5.22 20.29 -5.49
CA PHE A 294 5.65 19.30 -4.51
C PHE A 294 6.15 18.03 -5.19
N PHE A 295 7.16 17.39 -4.60
CA PHE A 295 7.69 16.09 -5.00
C PHE A 295 7.39 15.03 -3.95
N PHE A 296 7.32 13.77 -4.36
CA PHE A 296 7.06 12.64 -3.45
C PHE A 296 8.30 12.24 -2.65
N ILE A 297 8.05 11.77 -1.44
CA ILE A 297 9.00 11.05 -0.59
C ILE A 297 8.28 9.84 0.02
N PHE A 298 8.88 8.64 -0.16
CA PHE A 298 8.38 7.39 0.42
C PHE A 298 9.47 6.77 1.28
N ASN A 299 9.15 6.43 2.52
CA ASN A 299 10.10 5.81 3.43
C ASN A 299 9.42 4.96 4.52
N VAL A 300 10.23 4.11 5.15
CA VAL A 300 9.88 3.48 6.43
C VAL A 300 10.98 3.90 7.41
N ALA A 301 10.67 4.78 8.34
CA ALA A 301 11.56 5.11 9.43
C ALA A 301 11.50 4.05 10.54
N VAL A 302 12.57 3.93 11.31
CA VAL A 302 12.66 3.07 12.49
C VAL A 302 13.06 3.92 13.69
N GLY A 303 12.22 3.92 14.71
CA GLY A 303 12.39 4.81 15.85
C GLY A 303 12.08 6.26 15.50
N GLY A 304 12.39 7.14 16.42
CA GLY A 304 12.17 8.57 16.27
C GLY A 304 11.35 9.15 17.42
N ASN A 305 11.21 10.48 17.40
CA ASN A 305 10.54 11.22 18.47
C ASN A 305 9.06 10.81 18.63
N TRP A 306 8.38 10.53 17.53
CA TRP A 306 6.95 10.23 17.54
C TRP A 306 6.64 8.76 17.80
N PRO A 307 7.16 7.77 17.04
CA PRO A 307 6.85 6.37 17.28
C PRO A 307 7.57 5.79 18.50
N GLY A 308 8.62 6.45 19.00
CA GLY A 308 9.56 5.90 19.97
C GLY A 308 10.44 4.80 19.35
N SER A 309 11.25 4.14 20.17
CA SER A 309 12.12 3.07 19.68
C SER A 309 11.37 1.73 19.54
N PRO A 310 11.80 0.86 18.62
CA PRO A 310 11.42 -0.54 18.62
C PRO A 310 11.73 -1.19 19.98
N ASP A 311 10.96 -2.20 20.34
CA ASP A 311 11.16 -3.01 21.54
C ASP A 311 11.12 -4.52 21.21
N ASN A 312 11.07 -5.38 22.22
CA ASN A 312 11.06 -6.83 22.05
C ASN A 312 9.78 -7.38 21.38
N THR A 313 8.76 -6.56 21.19
CA THR A 313 7.53 -6.92 20.47
C THR A 313 7.63 -6.59 18.97
N THR A 314 8.63 -5.83 18.56
CA THR A 314 8.83 -5.44 17.15
C THR A 314 9.52 -6.58 16.39
N VAL A 315 8.81 -7.14 15.43
CA VAL A 315 9.34 -8.22 14.59
C VAL A 315 9.95 -7.61 13.32
N PHE A 316 11.17 -7.99 12.97
CA PHE A 316 11.83 -7.61 11.73
C PHE A 316 12.04 -8.83 10.81
N PRO A 317 12.09 -8.67 9.47
CA PRO A 317 11.93 -7.41 8.73
C PRO A 317 10.48 -6.93 8.66
N GLN A 318 10.30 -5.61 8.54
CA GLN A 318 9.02 -4.97 8.27
C GLN A 318 9.02 -4.39 6.86
N ARG A 319 7.89 -4.47 6.14
CA ARG A 319 7.80 -4.06 4.73
C ARG A 319 6.63 -3.14 4.49
N MET A 320 6.88 -2.01 3.84
CA MET A 320 5.87 -1.24 3.13
C MET A 320 5.86 -1.70 1.68
N VAL A 321 4.70 -2.09 1.18
CA VAL A 321 4.50 -2.55 -0.20
C VAL A 321 3.61 -1.55 -0.89
N VAL A 322 4.09 -0.91 -1.95
CA VAL A 322 3.33 0.04 -2.76
C VAL A 322 3.04 -0.59 -4.11
N ASP A 323 1.75 -0.65 -4.46
CA ASP A 323 1.25 -1.21 -5.72
C ASP A 323 1.33 -0.17 -6.83
N TYR A 324 0.82 1.02 -6.55
CA TYR A 324 0.91 2.13 -7.50
C TYR A 324 0.90 3.49 -6.80
N VAL A 325 1.38 4.48 -7.55
CA VAL A 325 1.12 5.89 -7.32
C VAL A 325 0.61 6.51 -8.62
N ARG A 326 -0.52 7.23 -8.54
CA ARG A 326 -1.19 7.83 -9.71
C ARG A 326 -1.53 9.27 -9.42
N VAL A 327 -1.26 10.16 -10.37
CA VAL A 327 -1.55 11.59 -10.29
C VAL A 327 -2.49 11.98 -11.43
N PHE A 328 -3.60 12.59 -11.07
CA PHE A 328 -4.65 13.04 -11.98
C PHE A 328 -4.82 14.56 -11.85
N GLN A 329 -4.79 15.28 -12.99
CA GLN A 329 -4.96 16.73 -13.07
C GLN A 329 -6.00 17.13 -14.12
#